data_fd88b4263497ca48d522456da2ecd692
#
_entry.id   fd88b4263497ca48d522456da2ecd692
#
_cell.length_a   1.000
_cell.length_b   1.000
_cell.length_c   1.000
_cell.angle_alpha   90.00
_cell.angle_beta   90.00
_cell.angle_gamma   90.00
#
_symmetry.space_group_name_H-M   'P 1'
#
loop_
_entity.id
_entity.type
_entity.pdbx_description
1 polymer ?
#
loop_
_entity_poly.entity_id
_entity_poly.type
_entity_poly.pdbx_seq_one_letter_code
_entity_poly.pdbx_strand_id
1 'polypeptide(L)'
;MFGFFLELVFRSIKLDKKLYREVKTFSEVSIYFAAIIMILDVVAGAIATNNFYKTSLSLSALTAILTWFFWAVLIFTIGAKIFPDKDTKVTFKKILIAVGIAHAPGLLRFIALTPDLVMPIIFLTQFWIFASLIISTKEVLNFKSNFKAFGIVFLSFLILAILSVSFVMSRLNRLPISNIT
;
A
#
# COMPACT_ATOMS: atom_id res chain seq x y z
N MET A 1 -21.35 -1.06 10.20
CA MET A 1 -19.88 -1.25 10.09
C MET A 1 -19.46 -1.96 8.79
N PHE A 2 -20.01 -3.13 8.46
CA PHE A 2 -19.66 -3.87 7.23
C PHE A 2 -19.94 -3.08 5.94
N GLY A 3 -21.09 -2.42 5.84
CA GLY A 3 -21.43 -1.56 4.68
C GLY A 3 -20.43 -0.43 4.45
N PHE A 4 -19.95 0.21 5.53
CA PHE A 4 -18.93 1.25 5.43
C PHE A 4 -17.57 0.70 4.94
N PHE A 5 -17.18 -0.50 5.40
CA PHE A 5 -15.98 -1.17 4.89
C PHE A 5 -16.07 -1.43 3.38
N LEU A 6 -17.18 -1.99 2.90
CA LEU A 6 -17.40 -2.21 1.47
C LEU A 6 -17.39 -0.90 0.69
N GLU A 7 -18.00 0.15 1.22
CA GLU A 7 -17.97 1.48 0.60
C GLU A 7 -16.54 1.98 0.41
N LEU A 8 -15.68 1.87 1.45
CA LEU A 8 -14.26 2.25 1.35
C LEU A 8 -13.54 1.49 0.23
N VAL A 9 -13.76 0.17 0.17
CA VAL A 9 -13.15 -0.70 -0.85
C VAL A 9 -13.62 -0.31 -2.25
N PHE A 10 -14.93 -0.22 -2.49
CA PHE A 10 -15.46 0.11 -3.82
C PHE A 10 -15.09 1.52 -4.28
N ARG A 11 -15.13 2.51 -3.40
CA ARG A 11 -14.74 3.89 -3.74
C ARG A 11 -13.24 3.98 -4.04
N SER A 12 -12.40 3.23 -3.33
CA SER A 12 -10.97 3.17 -3.61
C SER A 12 -10.67 2.50 -4.95
N ILE A 13 -11.33 1.37 -5.26
CA ILE A 13 -11.22 0.71 -6.57
C ILE A 13 -11.65 1.66 -7.70
N LYS A 14 -12.68 2.49 -7.49
CA LYS A 14 -13.13 3.50 -8.47
C LYS A 14 -12.23 4.75 -8.52
N LEU A 15 -11.16 4.80 -7.75
CA LEU A 15 -10.26 5.96 -7.65
C LEU A 15 -11.00 7.25 -7.26
N ASP A 16 -11.99 7.15 -6.37
CA ASP A 16 -12.81 8.28 -5.94
C ASP A 16 -12.01 9.28 -5.11
N LYS A 17 -11.75 10.44 -5.71
CA LYS A 17 -11.01 11.54 -5.06
C LYS A 17 -11.72 12.07 -3.80
N LYS A 18 -13.06 12.03 -3.77
CA LYS A 18 -13.84 12.51 -2.62
C LYS A 18 -13.58 11.64 -1.40
N LEU A 19 -13.45 10.31 -1.57
CA LEU A 19 -13.09 9.39 -0.51
C LEU A 19 -11.85 9.88 0.26
N TYR A 20 -10.78 10.21 -0.44
CA TYR A 20 -9.51 10.61 0.19
C TYR A 20 -9.54 12.01 0.81
N ARG A 21 -10.40 12.91 0.33
CA ARG A 21 -10.66 14.17 1.01
C ARG A 21 -11.38 13.96 2.35
N GLU A 22 -12.33 13.03 2.36
CA GLU A 22 -13.13 12.67 3.54
C GLU A 22 -12.30 11.96 4.61
N VAL A 23 -11.16 11.32 4.25
CA VAL A 23 -10.26 10.67 5.23
C VAL A 23 -9.89 11.61 6.39
N LYS A 24 -9.83 12.91 6.15
CA LYS A 24 -9.53 13.91 7.19
C LYS A 24 -10.59 13.95 8.30
N THR A 25 -11.82 13.58 7.99
CA THR A 25 -12.96 13.55 8.91
C THR A 25 -13.25 12.17 9.47
N PHE A 26 -12.60 11.12 8.93
CA PHE A 26 -12.85 9.74 9.34
C PHE A 26 -12.57 9.52 10.83
N SER A 27 -13.40 8.66 11.42
CA SER A 27 -13.27 8.21 12.81
C SER A 27 -12.02 7.34 13.02
N GLU A 28 -11.72 7.08 14.29
CA GLU A 28 -10.61 6.19 14.65
C GLU A 28 -10.78 4.75 14.14
N VAL A 29 -12.02 4.28 14.03
CA VAL A 29 -12.35 2.94 13.51
C VAL A 29 -11.83 2.72 12.09
N SER A 30 -11.67 3.80 11.30
CA SER A 30 -11.18 3.70 9.93
C SER A 30 -9.74 3.17 9.82
N ILE A 31 -8.93 3.26 10.88
CA ILE A 31 -7.58 2.69 10.89
C ILE A 31 -7.63 1.16 10.89
N TYR A 32 -8.59 0.56 11.58
CA TYR A 32 -8.76 -0.90 11.58
C TYR A 32 -9.19 -1.40 10.20
N PHE A 33 -10.07 -0.67 9.51
CA PHE A 33 -10.45 -1.02 8.14
C PHE A 33 -9.28 -0.88 7.17
N ALA A 34 -8.45 0.15 7.31
CA ALA A 34 -7.24 0.31 6.53
C ALA A 34 -6.26 -0.86 6.75
N ALA A 35 -6.07 -1.28 8.02
CA ALA A 35 -5.24 -2.43 8.36
C ALA A 35 -5.80 -3.75 7.78
N ILE A 36 -7.12 -3.96 7.85
CA ILE A 36 -7.79 -5.13 7.28
C ILE A 36 -7.58 -5.17 5.75
N ILE A 37 -7.75 -4.04 5.05
CA ILE A 37 -7.50 -3.95 3.60
C ILE A 37 -6.06 -4.36 3.27
N MET A 38 -5.08 -3.86 4.03
CA MET A 38 -3.67 -4.21 3.82
C MET A 38 -3.39 -5.70 4.02
N ILE A 39 -3.94 -6.29 5.08
CA ILE A 39 -3.79 -7.74 5.34
C ILE A 39 -4.43 -8.54 4.21
N LEU A 40 -5.64 -8.18 3.80
CA LEU A 40 -6.37 -8.86 2.72
C LEU A 40 -5.66 -8.72 1.37
N ASP A 41 -5.05 -7.56 1.05
CA ASP A 41 -4.25 -7.38 -0.16
C ASP A 41 -3.07 -8.37 -0.22
N VAL A 42 -2.33 -8.51 0.89
CA VAL A 42 -1.20 -9.45 0.97
C VAL A 42 -1.67 -10.90 0.90
N VAL A 43 -2.77 -11.22 1.59
CA VAL A 43 -3.36 -12.58 1.54
C VAL A 43 -3.84 -12.89 0.11
N ALA A 44 -4.50 -11.94 -0.56
CA ALA A 44 -4.93 -12.11 -1.95
C ALA A 44 -3.73 -12.36 -2.89
N GLY A 45 -2.65 -11.60 -2.73
CA GLY A 45 -1.40 -11.81 -3.48
C GLY A 45 -0.75 -13.17 -3.21
N ALA A 46 -0.70 -13.59 -1.95
CA ALA A 46 -0.13 -14.88 -1.55
C ALA A 46 -0.94 -16.07 -2.12
N ILE A 47 -2.28 -15.99 -2.08
CA ILE A 47 -3.17 -16.99 -2.68
C ILE A 47 -2.97 -17.03 -4.19
N ALA A 48 -2.99 -15.89 -4.87
CA ALA A 48 -2.83 -15.79 -6.31
C ALA A 48 -1.50 -16.42 -6.77
N THR A 49 -0.40 -16.22 -6.03
CA THR A 49 0.92 -16.75 -6.39
C THR A 49 1.19 -18.18 -5.87
N ASN A 50 0.21 -18.83 -5.25
CA ASN A 50 0.40 -20.13 -4.58
C ASN A 50 1.52 -20.14 -3.51
N ASN A 51 1.91 -18.97 -3.01
CA ASN A 51 2.91 -18.85 -1.95
C ASN A 51 2.29 -18.93 -0.54
N PHE A 52 0.96 -18.99 -0.46
CA PHE A 52 0.24 -19.02 0.81
C PHE A 52 0.69 -20.17 1.73
N TYR A 53 0.96 -21.34 1.14
CA TYR A 53 1.42 -22.52 1.89
C TYR A 53 2.91 -22.49 2.25
N LYS A 54 3.70 -21.62 1.63
CA LYS A 54 5.15 -21.50 1.88
C LYS A 54 5.49 -20.49 2.96
N THR A 55 4.57 -19.58 3.26
CA THR A 55 4.79 -18.52 4.25
C THR A 55 3.66 -18.55 5.27
N SER A 56 3.98 -18.44 6.55
CA SER A 56 2.95 -18.40 7.60
C SER A 56 2.08 -17.15 7.43
N LEU A 57 0.77 -17.29 7.68
CA LEU A 57 -0.19 -16.18 7.60
C LEU A 57 0.21 -15.03 8.54
N SER A 58 0.72 -15.36 9.72
CA SER A 58 1.21 -14.37 10.70
C SER A 58 2.39 -13.57 10.17
N LEU A 59 3.34 -14.21 9.50
CA LEU A 59 4.48 -13.52 8.90
C LEU A 59 4.04 -12.62 7.74
N SER A 60 3.12 -13.09 6.90
CA SER A 60 2.54 -12.28 5.80
C SER A 60 1.80 -11.06 6.34
N ALA A 61 0.98 -11.21 7.38
CA ALA A 61 0.26 -10.12 8.01
C ALA A 61 1.22 -9.10 8.65
N LEU A 62 2.26 -9.57 9.34
CA LEU A 62 3.28 -8.72 9.91
C LEU A 62 4.01 -7.91 8.83
N THR A 63 4.42 -8.56 7.76
CA THR A 63 5.08 -7.90 6.61
C THR A 63 4.16 -6.84 5.99
N ALA A 64 2.87 -7.14 5.82
CA ALA A 64 1.89 -6.19 5.31
C ALA A 64 1.80 -4.93 6.19
N ILE A 65 1.66 -5.12 7.51
CA ILE A 65 1.56 -4.02 8.47
C ILE A 65 2.84 -3.17 8.47
N LEU A 66 4.01 -3.81 8.45
CA LEU A 66 5.28 -3.09 8.41
C LEU A 66 5.44 -2.29 7.10
N THR A 67 5.15 -2.90 5.96
CA THR A 67 5.22 -2.24 4.65
C THR A 67 4.27 -1.03 4.59
N TRP A 68 3.03 -1.20 5.04
CA TRP A 68 2.05 -0.12 5.14
C TRP A 68 2.54 1.02 6.02
N PHE A 69 3.05 0.69 7.21
CA PHE A 69 3.56 1.68 8.15
C PHE A 69 4.73 2.47 7.55
N PHE A 70 5.73 1.78 7.00
CA PHE A 70 6.89 2.43 6.37
C PHE A 70 6.51 3.29 5.17
N TRP A 71 5.57 2.83 4.35
CA TRP A 71 5.09 3.63 3.22
C TRP A 71 4.39 4.91 3.69
N ALA A 72 3.55 4.81 4.71
CA ALA A 72 2.90 5.98 5.30
C ALA A 72 3.92 6.95 5.94
N VAL A 73 4.96 6.43 6.61
CA VAL A 73 6.06 7.24 7.16
C VAL A 73 6.78 8.01 6.05
N LEU A 74 7.12 7.35 4.95
CA LEU A 74 7.81 7.99 3.82
C LEU A 74 6.95 9.07 3.18
N ILE A 75 5.68 8.77 2.87
CA ILE A 75 4.76 9.76 2.30
C ILE A 75 4.56 10.94 3.25
N PHE A 76 4.42 10.70 4.55
CA PHE A 76 4.30 11.76 5.54
C PHE A 76 5.56 12.61 5.62
N THR A 77 6.72 11.98 5.73
CA THR A 77 8.00 12.69 5.87
C THR A 77 8.32 13.49 4.61
N ILE A 78 8.24 12.85 3.45
CA ILE A 78 8.57 13.52 2.19
C ILE A 78 7.50 14.55 1.83
N GLY A 79 6.21 14.19 1.91
CA GLY A 79 5.12 15.04 1.44
C GLY A 79 4.69 16.12 2.41
N ALA A 80 4.64 15.84 3.71
CA ALA A 80 4.14 16.79 4.70
C ALA A 80 5.24 17.55 5.45
N LYS A 81 6.49 17.04 5.46
CA LYS A 81 7.59 17.69 6.19
C LYS A 81 8.65 18.29 5.27
N ILE A 82 9.08 17.57 4.21
CA ILE A 82 10.14 18.03 3.33
C ILE A 82 9.59 18.91 2.21
N PHE A 83 8.49 18.48 1.58
CA PHE A 83 7.90 19.19 0.45
C PHE A 83 6.41 19.55 0.66
N PRO A 84 6.03 20.24 1.76
CA PRO A 84 4.64 20.64 1.96
C PRO A 84 4.21 21.70 0.95
N ASP A 85 2.90 21.77 0.66
CA ASP A 85 2.26 22.96 0.08
C ASP A 85 1.74 23.87 1.21
N LYS A 86 1.39 25.12 0.89
CA LYS A 86 0.89 26.10 1.87
C LYS A 86 -0.33 25.60 2.65
N ASP A 87 -1.14 24.76 2.02
CA ASP A 87 -2.39 24.22 2.56
C ASP A 87 -2.24 22.80 3.14
N THR A 88 -1.01 22.27 3.21
CA THR A 88 -0.74 20.94 3.74
C THR A 88 -0.88 20.92 5.27
N LYS A 89 -2.04 20.47 5.75
CA LYS A 89 -2.32 20.28 7.18
C LYS A 89 -2.89 18.88 7.38
N VAL A 90 -2.05 17.94 7.78
CA VAL A 90 -2.44 16.53 7.93
C VAL A 90 -1.69 15.89 9.10
N THR A 91 -2.35 14.96 9.79
CA THR A 91 -1.73 14.12 10.81
C THR A 91 -1.21 12.83 10.17
N PHE A 92 -0.18 12.24 10.77
CA PHE A 92 0.35 10.95 10.34
C PHE A 92 -0.73 9.87 10.28
N LYS A 93 -1.63 9.84 11.27
CA LYS A 93 -2.77 8.90 11.33
C LYS A 93 -3.65 8.96 10.07
N LYS A 94 -3.93 10.17 9.56
CA LYS A 94 -4.76 10.33 8.35
C LYS A 94 -4.05 9.83 7.09
N ILE A 95 -2.74 10.00 7.00
CA ILE A 95 -1.94 9.41 5.92
C ILE A 95 -1.92 7.88 6.05
N LEU A 96 -1.73 7.35 7.23
CA LEU A 96 -1.75 5.91 7.47
C LEU A 96 -3.07 5.28 7.02
N ILE A 97 -4.21 5.87 7.37
CA ILE A 97 -5.54 5.44 6.91
C ILE A 97 -5.63 5.51 5.38
N ALA A 98 -5.24 6.63 4.79
CA ALA A 98 -5.36 6.86 3.36
C ALA A 98 -4.50 5.88 2.53
N VAL A 99 -3.27 5.61 2.97
CA VAL A 99 -2.37 4.63 2.34
C VAL A 99 -2.97 3.22 2.42
N GLY A 100 -3.50 2.82 3.58
CA GLY A 100 -4.13 1.51 3.72
C GLY A 100 -5.36 1.33 2.82
N ILE A 101 -6.25 2.34 2.76
CA ILE A 101 -7.42 2.31 1.87
C ILE A 101 -6.99 2.27 0.39
N ALA A 102 -5.90 2.93 0.02
CA ALA A 102 -5.39 2.96 -1.35
C ALA A 102 -4.93 1.58 -1.87
N HIS A 103 -4.75 0.58 -0.99
CA HIS A 103 -4.42 -0.79 -1.35
C HIS A 103 -5.66 -1.65 -1.69
N ALA A 104 -6.87 -1.14 -1.54
CA ALA A 104 -8.10 -1.88 -1.85
C ALA A 104 -8.14 -2.49 -3.27
N PRO A 105 -7.58 -1.88 -4.33
CA PRO A 105 -7.51 -2.55 -5.64
C PRO A 105 -6.75 -3.88 -5.62
N GLY A 106 -5.83 -4.09 -4.68
CA GLY A 106 -5.11 -5.36 -4.50
C GLY A 106 -6.01 -6.54 -4.15
N LEU A 107 -7.18 -6.28 -3.56
CA LEU A 107 -8.18 -7.32 -3.28
C LEU A 107 -8.69 -8.02 -4.57
N LEU A 108 -8.60 -7.37 -5.72
CA LEU A 108 -8.95 -7.98 -7.00
C LEU A 108 -8.05 -9.18 -7.35
N ARG A 109 -6.91 -9.36 -6.67
CA ARG A 109 -6.08 -10.55 -6.82
C ARG A 109 -6.76 -11.85 -6.41
N PHE A 110 -7.83 -11.78 -5.60
CA PHE A 110 -8.65 -12.95 -5.29
C PHE A 110 -9.34 -13.57 -6.52
N ILE A 111 -9.49 -12.84 -7.63
CA ILE A 111 -10.06 -13.36 -8.88
C ILE A 111 -9.02 -14.06 -9.78
N ALA A 112 -7.75 -14.07 -9.42
CA ALA A 112 -6.69 -14.77 -10.15
C ALA A 112 -6.76 -16.29 -9.89
N LEU A 113 -7.79 -16.94 -10.44
CA LEU A 113 -8.12 -18.35 -10.16
C LEU A 113 -7.33 -19.34 -11.00
N THR A 114 -6.69 -18.89 -12.08
CA THR A 114 -5.89 -19.75 -12.98
C THR A 114 -4.47 -19.22 -13.10
N PRO A 115 -3.45 -20.11 -13.28
CA PRO A 115 -2.05 -19.71 -13.38
C PRO A 115 -1.78 -18.62 -14.43
N ASP A 116 -2.47 -18.69 -15.56
CA ASP A 116 -2.28 -17.77 -16.69
C ASP A 116 -2.76 -16.33 -16.35
N LEU A 117 -3.72 -16.19 -15.45
CA LEU A 117 -4.26 -14.89 -15.01
C LEU A 117 -3.48 -14.26 -13.86
N VAL A 118 -2.64 -15.03 -13.17
CA VAL A 118 -1.93 -14.53 -11.96
C VAL A 118 -1.08 -13.32 -12.28
N MET A 119 -0.15 -13.44 -13.23
CA MET A 119 0.77 -12.33 -13.55
C MET A 119 0.05 -11.11 -14.13
N PRO A 120 -0.86 -11.23 -15.12
CA PRO A 120 -1.64 -10.09 -15.61
C PRO A 120 -2.41 -9.36 -14.51
N ILE A 121 -3.07 -10.09 -13.62
CA ILE A 121 -3.85 -9.47 -12.51
C ILE A 121 -2.93 -8.81 -11.49
N ILE A 122 -1.79 -9.41 -11.14
CA ILE A 122 -0.82 -8.79 -10.23
C ILE A 122 -0.30 -7.49 -10.83
N PHE A 123 0.12 -7.47 -12.08
CA PHE A 123 0.58 -6.24 -12.74
C PHE A 123 -0.52 -5.17 -12.79
N LEU A 124 -1.73 -5.53 -13.23
CA LEU A 124 -2.84 -4.59 -13.30
C LEU A 124 -3.17 -3.99 -11.93
N THR A 125 -3.30 -4.82 -10.90
CA THR A 125 -3.62 -4.36 -9.55
C THR A 125 -2.48 -3.53 -8.95
N GLN A 126 -1.23 -3.83 -9.26
CA GLN A 126 -0.08 -3.04 -8.78
C GLN A 126 -0.09 -1.61 -9.37
N PHE A 127 -0.33 -1.48 -10.68
CA PHE A 127 -0.51 -0.16 -11.31
C PHE A 127 -1.72 0.59 -10.73
N TRP A 128 -2.81 -0.14 -10.44
CA TRP A 128 -4.00 0.45 -9.86
C TRP A 128 -3.78 0.94 -8.43
N ILE A 129 -3.10 0.15 -7.59
CA ILE A 129 -2.68 0.57 -6.24
C ILE A 129 -1.81 1.83 -6.35
N PHE A 130 -0.86 1.86 -7.28
CA PHE A 130 0.02 3.01 -7.47
C PHE A 130 -0.76 4.28 -7.86
N ALA A 131 -1.73 4.17 -8.77
CA ALA A 131 -2.63 5.27 -9.14
C ALA A 131 -3.48 5.73 -7.93
N SER A 132 -4.00 4.77 -7.15
CA SER A 132 -4.76 5.04 -5.93
C SER A 132 -3.91 5.78 -4.89
N LEU A 133 -2.65 5.39 -4.70
CA LEU A 133 -1.70 6.06 -3.80
C LEU A 133 -1.41 7.50 -4.24
N ILE A 134 -1.26 7.75 -5.55
CA ILE A 134 -1.05 9.10 -6.08
C ILE A 134 -2.25 10.00 -5.76
N ILE A 135 -3.46 9.51 -6.03
CA ILE A 135 -4.70 10.24 -5.76
C ILE A 135 -4.86 10.48 -4.25
N SER A 136 -4.67 9.44 -3.46
CA SER A 136 -4.72 9.48 -2.00
C SER A 136 -3.74 10.54 -1.45
N THR A 137 -2.49 10.46 -1.85
CA THR A 137 -1.43 11.40 -1.43
C THR A 137 -1.79 12.84 -1.78
N LYS A 138 -2.25 13.07 -3.04
CA LYS A 138 -2.66 14.41 -3.48
C LYS A 138 -3.77 14.98 -2.61
N GLU A 139 -4.85 14.22 -2.45
CA GLU A 139 -6.07 14.72 -1.80
C GLU A 139 -5.88 14.89 -0.27
N VAL A 140 -5.16 13.96 0.37
CA VAL A 140 -4.92 14.02 1.82
C VAL A 140 -3.93 15.14 2.17
N LEU A 141 -2.92 15.37 1.35
CA LEU A 141 -1.93 16.43 1.55
C LEU A 141 -2.37 17.80 0.99
N ASN A 142 -3.53 17.88 0.34
CA ASN A 142 -4.03 19.08 -0.36
C ASN A 142 -3.06 19.61 -1.42
N PHE A 143 -2.39 18.74 -2.15
CA PHE A 143 -1.51 19.18 -3.22
C PHE A 143 -2.29 19.70 -4.44
N LYS A 144 -1.82 20.80 -5.00
CA LYS A 144 -2.39 21.36 -6.24
C LYS A 144 -1.99 20.52 -7.46
N SER A 145 -0.77 19.97 -7.47
CA SER A 145 -0.20 19.24 -8.59
C SER A 145 -0.31 17.72 -8.43
N ASN A 146 -0.83 17.03 -9.46
CA ASN A 146 -0.76 15.58 -9.55
C ASN A 146 0.69 15.09 -9.69
N PHE A 147 1.53 15.86 -10.39
CA PHE A 147 2.93 15.51 -10.63
C PHE A 147 3.74 15.50 -9.33
N LYS A 148 3.45 16.44 -8.42
CA LYS A 148 4.07 16.46 -7.08
C LYS A 148 3.70 15.21 -6.28
N ALA A 149 2.42 14.84 -6.26
CA ALA A 149 1.96 13.62 -5.58
C ALA A 149 2.60 12.37 -6.19
N PHE A 150 2.67 12.29 -7.53
CA PHE A 150 3.38 11.21 -8.23
C PHE A 150 4.85 11.13 -7.80
N GLY A 151 5.58 12.25 -7.81
CA GLY A 151 6.99 12.29 -7.41
C GLY A 151 7.23 11.78 -5.99
N ILE A 152 6.34 12.16 -5.05
CA ILE A 152 6.45 11.70 -3.65
C ILE A 152 6.18 10.20 -3.52
N VAL A 153 5.12 9.69 -4.16
CA VAL A 153 4.79 8.26 -4.14
C VAL A 153 5.89 7.44 -4.82
N PHE A 154 6.39 7.92 -5.96
CA PHE A 154 7.46 7.25 -6.71
C PHE A 154 8.77 7.23 -5.94
N LEU A 155 9.16 8.34 -5.31
CA LEU A 155 10.36 8.40 -4.47
C LEU A 155 10.23 7.48 -3.25
N SER A 156 9.05 7.44 -2.61
CA SER A 156 8.77 6.52 -1.51
C SER A 156 8.89 5.07 -1.95
N PHE A 157 8.38 4.74 -3.15
CA PHE A 157 8.52 3.41 -3.74
C PHE A 157 9.98 3.04 -3.99
N LEU A 158 10.78 3.94 -4.57
CA LEU A 158 12.22 3.70 -4.83
C LEU A 158 12.98 3.45 -3.53
N ILE A 159 12.72 4.24 -2.49
CA ILE A 159 13.38 4.04 -1.19
C ILE A 159 13.05 2.66 -0.62
N LEU A 160 11.77 2.27 -0.61
CA LEU A 160 11.36 0.94 -0.13
C LEU A 160 11.95 -0.20 -0.98
N ALA A 161 12.00 -0.04 -2.29
CA ALA A 161 12.59 -1.03 -3.19
C ALA A 161 14.10 -1.21 -2.90
N ILE A 162 14.85 -0.11 -2.75
CA ILE A 162 16.28 -0.16 -2.42
C ILE A 162 16.51 -0.82 -1.06
N LEU A 163 15.72 -0.47 -0.05
CA LEU A 163 15.82 -1.09 1.28
C LEU A 163 15.53 -2.58 1.24
N SER A 164 14.50 -2.99 0.49
CA SER A 164 14.12 -4.40 0.32
C SER A 164 15.23 -5.20 -0.37
N VAL A 165 15.77 -4.70 -1.48
CA VAL A 165 16.89 -5.33 -2.19
C VAL A 165 18.12 -5.44 -1.30
N SER A 166 18.50 -4.36 -0.61
CA SER A 166 19.65 -4.33 0.31
C SER A 166 19.50 -5.37 1.43
N PHE A 167 18.29 -5.50 1.99
CA PHE A 167 17.98 -6.50 3.01
C PHE A 167 18.14 -7.92 2.47
N VAL A 168 17.61 -8.23 1.29
CA VAL A 168 17.73 -9.54 0.65
C VAL A 168 19.19 -9.88 0.37
N MET A 169 19.94 -8.95 -0.23
CA MET A 169 21.37 -9.14 -0.52
C MET A 169 22.20 -9.38 0.75
N SER A 170 21.92 -8.66 1.83
CA SER A 170 22.59 -8.86 3.11
C SER A 170 22.33 -10.25 3.71
N ARG A 171 21.18 -10.84 3.45
CA ARG A 171 20.84 -12.21 3.88
C ARG A 171 21.54 -13.25 3.04
N LEU A 172 21.59 -13.08 1.72
CA LEU A 172 22.27 -13.98 0.81
C LEU A 172 23.78 -14.08 1.11
N ASN A 173 24.43 -12.94 1.38
CA ASN A 173 25.85 -12.90 1.73
C ASN A 173 26.21 -13.55 3.08
N ARG A 174 25.22 -13.84 3.93
CA ARG A 174 25.40 -14.54 5.21
C ARG A 174 25.20 -16.06 5.13
N LEU A 175 24.74 -16.57 3.99
CA LEU A 175 24.59 -18.02 3.79
C LEU A 175 25.99 -18.62 3.56
N PRO A 176 26.39 -19.65 4.33
CA PRO A 176 27.68 -20.32 4.10
C PRO A 176 27.68 -20.97 2.71
N ILE A 177 28.72 -20.71 1.93
CA ILE A 177 28.90 -21.22 0.56
C ILE A 177 28.96 -22.77 0.52
N SER A 178 29.12 -23.42 1.68
CA SER A 178 29.26 -24.86 1.82
C SER A 178 28.00 -25.68 1.43
N ASN A 179 26.88 -25.07 1.11
CA ASN A 179 25.63 -25.77 0.77
C ASN A 179 25.30 -25.74 -0.74
N ILE A 180 26.24 -25.32 -1.60
CA ILE A 180 26.02 -25.19 -3.07
C ILE A 180 26.80 -26.26 -3.87
N THR A 181 27.46 -27.21 -3.19
CA THR A 181 28.14 -28.37 -3.84
C THR A 181 27.34 -29.63 -3.62
#